data_dc902b796326519381bb66fb95f08bea
#
_entry.id   dc902b796326519381bb66fb95f08bea
#
_cell.length_a   1.000
_cell.length_b   1.000
_cell.length_c   1.000
_cell.angle_alpha   90.00
_cell.angle_beta   90.00
_cell.angle_gamma   90.00
#
_symmetry.space_group_name_H-M   'P 1'
#
loop_
_entity.id
_entity.type
_entity.pdbx_description
1 polymer ?
#
loop_
_entity_poly.entity_id
_entity_poly.type
_entity_poly.pdbx_seq_one_letter_code
_entity_poly.pdbx_strand_id
1 'polypeptide(L)'
;PMMVLGYVFSVPFFLLTVRTSQKHGQKASLMRYVSVALVCYVGVFVLLLLWSHGDGFTLSLLGEGGLSLNLYTVLLILLFGIGYGAYYATADMPIPMVADCSDYETYQSGKYIPGIMGTLFSLVDKLVSSLSATVVGIAVSFVGLQSLPTQYDPYTPGMNVVVIVLFCVIPMIAWAATLIAMKGYALTGEKMKEIQAVNACRRDAVAGGMKLEEAMEKYVTMEDITK
;
A
#
# COMPACT_ATOMS: atom_id res chain seq x y z
N PRO A 1 -12.57 13.61 10.90
CA PRO A 1 -13.75 12.77 10.63
C PRO A 1 -13.55 11.84 9.40
N MET A 2 -13.06 12.36 8.25
CA MET A 2 -12.89 11.54 7.03
C MET A 2 -11.92 10.37 7.20
N MET A 3 -10.80 10.54 7.90
CA MET A 3 -9.86 9.43 8.18
C MET A 3 -10.50 8.31 9.00
N VAL A 4 -11.31 8.66 10.00
CA VAL A 4 -12.04 7.67 10.83
C VAL A 4 -12.96 6.83 9.94
N LEU A 5 -13.66 7.46 9.00
CA LEU A 5 -14.51 6.77 8.04
C LEU A 5 -13.68 5.81 7.17
N GLY A 6 -12.51 6.25 6.69
CA GLY A 6 -11.59 5.40 5.94
C GLY A 6 -11.12 4.17 6.72
N TYR A 7 -10.85 4.30 8.02
CA TYR A 7 -10.50 3.17 8.88
C TYR A 7 -11.64 2.16 9.02
N VAL A 8 -12.89 2.62 9.11
CA VAL A 8 -14.05 1.71 9.15
C VAL A 8 -14.11 0.87 7.87
N PHE A 9 -13.90 1.50 6.72
CA PHE A 9 -13.84 0.78 5.43
C PHE A 9 -12.60 -0.13 5.30
N SER A 10 -11.49 0.14 6.00
CA SER A 10 -10.29 -0.68 5.92
C SER A 10 -10.46 -2.08 6.52
N VAL A 11 -11.31 -2.25 7.51
CA VAL A 11 -11.53 -3.55 8.19
C VAL A 11 -11.94 -4.67 7.22
N PRO A 12 -13.01 -4.52 6.40
CA PRO A 12 -13.37 -5.55 5.43
C PRO A 12 -12.29 -5.75 4.36
N PHE A 13 -11.61 -4.68 3.93
CA PHE A 13 -10.51 -4.80 2.98
C PHE A 13 -9.31 -5.54 3.56
N PHE A 14 -9.00 -5.36 4.85
CA PHE A 14 -7.93 -6.11 5.51
C PHE A 14 -8.19 -7.62 5.47
N LEU A 15 -9.41 -8.06 5.80
CA LEU A 15 -9.79 -9.46 5.72
C LEU A 15 -9.71 -10.01 4.27
N LEU A 16 -10.12 -9.20 3.30
CA LEU A 16 -10.05 -9.56 1.88
C LEU A 16 -8.61 -9.63 1.37
N THR A 17 -7.73 -8.71 1.77
CA THR A 17 -6.31 -8.71 1.38
C THR A 17 -5.59 -9.93 1.94
N VAL A 18 -5.79 -10.26 3.21
CA VAL A 18 -5.22 -11.47 3.83
C VAL A 18 -5.67 -12.73 3.08
N ARG A 19 -6.97 -12.85 2.81
CA ARG A 19 -7.53 -13.99 2.08
C ARG A 19 -6.97 -14.11 0.66
N THR A 20 -6.82 -12.98 -0.03
CA THR A 20 -6.27 -12.93 -1.38
C THR A 20 -4.77 -13.27 -1.38
N SER A 21 -4.02 -12.77 -0.41
CA SER A 21 -2.59 -13.09 -0.24
C SER A 21 -2.34 -14.56 0.00
N GLN A 22 -3.14 -15.20 0.85
CA GLN A 22 -3.04 -16.63 1.13
C GLN A 22 -3.35 -17.49 -0.11
N LYS A 23 -4.30 -17.07 -0.95
CA LYS A 23 -4.71 -17.84 -2.13
C LYS A 23 -3.81 -17.61 -3.35
N HIS A 24 -3.45 -16.37 -3.62
CA HIS A 24 -2.81 -15.96 -4.88
C HIS A 24 -1.43 -15.32 -4.69
N GLY A 25 -0.96 -15.21 -3.44
CA GLY A 25 0.31 -14.58 -3.08
C GLY A 25 0.22 -13.06 -2.89
N GLN A 26 1.28 -12.50 -2.29
CA GLN A 26 1.36 -11.08 -1.92
C GLN A 26 1.26 -10.15 -3.13
N LYS A 27 1.98 -10.47 -4.22
CA LYS A 27 1.95 -9.70 -5.47
C LYS A 27 0.54 -9.49 -6.00
N ALA A 28 -0.24 -10.57 -6.12
CA ALA A 28 -1.59 -10.51 -6.68
C ALA A 28 -2.55 -9.70 -5.80
N SER A 29 -2.42 -9.83 -4.48
CA SER A 29 -3.20 -9.06 -3.51
C SER A 29 -2.87 -7.57 -3.61
N LEU A 30 -1.59 -7.21 -3.54
CA LEU A 30 -1.13 -5.81 -3.63
C LEU A 30 -1.61 -5.15 -4.93
N MET A 31 -1.38 -5.79 -6.08
CA MET A 31 -1.81 -5.24 -7.37
C MET A 31 -3.31 -5.02 -7.46
N ARG A 32 -4.12 -5.98 -6.97
CA ARG A 32 -5.58 -5.88 -7.00
C ARG A 32 -6.09 -4.70 -6.18
N TYR A 33 -5.66 -4.58 -4.92
CA TYR A 33 -6.23 -3.56 -4.02
C TYR A 33 -5.64 -2.18 -4.25
N VAL A 34 -4.39 -2.06 -4.68
CA VAL A 34 -3.82 -0.79 -5.16
C VAL A 34 -4.54 -0.30 -6.42
N SER A 35 -4.93 -1.21 -7.34
CA SER A 35 -5.74 -0.83 -8.50
C SER A 35 -7.13 -0.32 -8.09
N VAL A 36 -7.78 -0.96 -7.11
CA VAL A 36 -9.05 -0.47 -6.55
C VAL A 36 -8.88 0.93 -5.94
N ALA A 37 -7.85 1.13 -5.14
CA ALA A 37 -7.53 2.43 -4.56
C ALA A 37 -7.33 3.51 -5.64
N LEU A 38 -6.54 3.20 -6.67
CA LEU A 38 -6.26 4.11 -7.78
C LEU A 38 -7.54 4.52 -8.53
N VAL A 39 -8.40 3.56 -8.89
CA VAL A 39 -9.66 3.85 -9.60
C VAL A 39 -10.60 4.70 -8.75
N CYS A 40 -10.73 4.37 -7.46
CA CYS A 40 -11.56 5.16 -6.54
C CYS A 40 -11.03 6.60 -6.37
N TYR A 41 -9.71 6.78 -6.27
CA TYR A 41 -9.11 8.10 -6.12
C TYR A 41 -9.16 8.93 -7.42
N VAL A 42 -9.16 8.31 -8.59
CA VAL A 42 -9.51 9.01 -9.85
C VAL A 42 -10.92 9.57 -9.76
N GLY A 43 -11.87 8.79 -9.23
CA GLY A 43 -13.25 9.27 -8.99
C GLY A 43 -13.29 10.41 -7.97
N VAL A 44 -12.56 10.32 -6.85
CA VAL A 44 -12.44 11.40 -5.87
C VAL A 44 -11.84 12.66 -6.50
N PHE A 45 -10.79 12.51 -7.29
CA PHE A 45 -10.14 13.63 -8.00
C PHE A 45 -11.11 14.34 -8.94
N VAL A 46 -11.88 13.60 -9.75
CA VAL A 46 -12.89 14.17 -10.63
C VAL A 46 -13.98 14.90 -9.85
N LEU A 47 -14.46 14.32 -8.74
CA LEU A 47 -15.45 14.97 -7.88
C LEU A 47 -14.92 16.28 -7.28
N LEU A 48 -13.66 16.30 -6.83
CA LEU A 48 -13.04 17.51 -6.29
C LEU A 48 -12.83 18.60 -7.36
N LEU A 49 -12.54 18.22 -8.61
CA LEU A 49 -12.46 19.18 -9.73
C LEU A 49 -13.82 19.75 -10.13
N LEU A 50 -14.88 18.94 -10.06
CA LEU A 50 -16.25 19.37 -10.37
C LEU A 50 -16.88 20.21 -9.25
N TRP A 51 -16.22 20.32 -8.10
CA TRP A 51 -16.72 21.11 -7.00
C TRP A 51 -16.67 22.61 -7.32
N SER A 52 -17.84 23.24 -7.46
CA SER A 52 -17.96 24.68 -7.62
C SER A 52 -18.25 25.35 -6.26
N HIS A 53 -17.56 26.49 -6.01
CA HIS A 53 -17.75 27.29 -4.81
C HIS A 53 -19.17 27.87 -4.77
N GLY A 54 -20.09 27.23 -4.09
CA GLY A 54 -21.43 27.78 -3.90
C GLY A 54 -22.56 26.76 -3.83
N ASP A 55 -22.42 25.62 -4.44
CA ASP A 55 -23.43 24.58 -4.41
C ASP A 55 -23.16 23.55 -3.32
N GLY A 56 -23.46 23.94 -2.08
CA GLY A 56 -23.91 23.04 -1.02
C GLY A 56 -23.05 21.83 -0.70
N PHE A 57 -21.72 21.93 -0.73
CA PHE A 57 -20.89 20.95 -0.03
C PHE A 57 -20.86 21.27 1.45
N THR A 58 -22.00 21.16 2.09
CA THR A 58 -22.08 21.15 3.55
C THR A 58 -21.88 19.73 4.02
N LEU A 59 -20.63 19.34 4.28
CA LEU A 59 -20.31 18.18 5.09
C LEU A 59 -20.59 18.55 6.56
N SER A 60 -21.82 18.90 6.84
CA SER A 60 -22.32 19.14 8.18
C SER A 60 -22.79 17.80 8.74
N LEU A 61 -21.82 17.00 9.20
CA LEU A 61 -22.15 15.80 9.98
C LEU A 61 -22.83 16.14 11.32
N LEU A 62 -22.73 17.40 11.76
CA LEU A 62 -23.28 17.90 13.05
C LEU A 62 -23.54 19.42 12.95
N GLY A 63 -24.39 19.87 12.05
CA GLY A 63 -24.87 21.24 12.01
C GLY A 63 -26.25 21.38 12.63
N GLU A 64 -26.67 22.60 12.97
CA GLU A 64 -27.99 22.92 13.56
C GLU A 64 -29.21 22.45 12.76
N GLY A 65 -29.01 21.89 11.56
CA GLY A 65 -30.04 21.36 10.66
C GLY A 65 -30.03 19.83 10.44
N GLY A 66 -29.21 19.07 11.17
CA GLY A 66 -29.15 17.61 11.01
C GLY A 66 -28.27 17.15 9.85
N LEU A 67 -28.25 15.84 9.59
CA LEU A 67 -27.45 15.18 8.56
C LEU A 67 -28.02 15.49 7.17
N SER A 68 -27.42 16.42 6.41
CA SER A 68 -27.78 16.65 5.01
C SER A 68 -26.87 15.87 4.07
N LEU A 69 -27.28 14.68 3.66
CA LEU A 69 -26.58 13.86 2.68
C LEU A 69 -27.12 14.20 1.28
N ASN A 70 -26.32 14.89 0.46
CA ASN A 70 -26.58 15.01 -0.95
C ASN A 70 -25.84 13.90 -1.74
N LEU A 71 -26.21 13.70 -3.01
CA LEU A 71 -25.62 12.65 -3.85
C LEU A 71 -24.10 12.80 -3.98
N TYR A 72 -23.61 14.04 -4.06
CA TYR A 72 -22.17 14.33 -4.14
C TYR A 72 -21.43 13.85 -2.87
N THR A 73 -21.94 14.16 -1.70
CA THR A 73 -21.38 13.74 -0.40
C THR A 73 -21.36 12.22 -0.28
N VAL A 74 -22.45 11.56 -0.68
CA VAL A 74 -22.52 10.09 -0.65
C VAL A 74 -21.48 9.46 -1.57
N LEU A 75 -21.36 9.96 -2.81
CA LEU A 75 -20.36 9.47 -3.76
C LEU A 75 -18.94 9.70 -3.26
N LEU A 76 -18.64 10.89 -2.70
CA LEU A 76 -17.33 11.19 -2.15
C LEU A 76 -16.98 10.26 -0.98
N ILE A 77 -17.92 10.06 -0.05
CA ILE A 77 -17.73 9.17 1.11
C ILE A 77 -17.47 7.73 0.64
N LEU A 78 -18.24 7.24 -0.31
CA LEU A 78 -18.09 5.87 -0.83
C LEU A 78 -16.77 5.71 -1.58
N LEU A 79 -16.46 6.57 -2.53
CA LEU A 79 -15.23 6.49 -3.32
C LEU A 79 -13.98 6.67 -2.43
N PHE A 80 -14.00 7.68 -1.56
CA PHE A 80 -12.91 7.88 -0.61
C PHE A 80 -12.79 6.71 0.37
N GLY A 81 -13.89 6.27 0.97
CA GLY A 81 -13.90 5.19 1.95
C GLY A 81 -13.38 3.87 1.36
N ILE A 82 -13.87 3.48 0.19
CA ILE A 82 -13.41 2.27 -0.53
C ILE A 82 -11.94 2.42 -0.94
N GLY A 83 -11.56 3.54 -1.55
CA GLY A 83 -10.20 3.79 -2.02
C GLY A 83 -9.19 3.82 -0.88
N TYR A 84 -9.47 4.59 0.16
CA TYR A 84 -8.62 4.67 1.34
C TYR A 84 -8.57 3.33 2.11
N GLY A 85 -9.71 2.66 2.25
CA GLY A 85 -9.78 1.36 2.90
C GLY A 85 -8.95 0.30 2.18
N ALA A 86 -9.04 0.25 0.85
CA ALA A 86 -8.24 -0.65 0.02
C ALA A 86 -6.74 -0.33 0.13
N TYR A 87 -6.36 0.94 0.07
CA TYR A 87 -4.98 1.39 0.25
C TYR A 87 -4.45 1.01 1.64
N TYR A 88 -5.17 1.39 2.69
CA TYR A 88 -4.72 1.16 4.07
C TYR A 88 -4.53 -0.32 4.38
N ALA A 89 -5.38 -1.17 3.84
CA ALA A 89 -5.25 -2.62 3.98
C ALA A 89 -4.03 -3.21 3.26
N THR A 90 -3.40 -2.47 2.34
CA THR A 90 -2.18 -2.89 1.63
C THR A 90 -0.91 -2.22 2.15
N ALA A 91 -1.02 -1.28 3.08
CA ALA A 91 0.12 -0.48 3.56
C ALA A 91 1.24 -1.35 4.15
N ASP A 92 0.89 -2.41 4.88
CA ASP A 92 1.85 -3.31 5.52
C ASP A 92 2.27 -4.50 4.64
N MET A 93 1.75 -4.63 3.42
CA MET A 93 2.10 -5.73 2.51
C MET A 93 3.59 -5.78 2.08
N PRO A 94 4.34 -4.68 2.02
CA PRO A 94 5.78 -4.76 1.79
C PRO A 94 6.55 -5.60 2.83
N ILE A 95 6.07 -5.66 4.08
CA ILE A 95 6.74 -6.41 5.15
C ILE A 95 6.85 -7.91 4.83
N PRO A 96 5.74 -8.65 4.56
CA PRO A 96 5.85 -10.05 4.15
C PRO A 96 6.56 -10.22 2.80
N MET A 97 6.52 -9.24 1.89
CA MET A 97 7.28 -9.30 0.63
C MET A 97 8.80 -9.23 0.85
N VAL A 98 9.27 -8.52 1.87
CA VAL A 98 10.69 -8.52 2.29
C VAL A 98 11.09 -9.92 2.82
N ALA A 99 10.19 -10.59 3.54
CA ALA A 99 10.42 -11.98 3.96
C ALA A 99 10.50 -12.92 2.76
N ASP A 100 9.60 -12.77 1.77
CA ASP A 100 9.64 -13.53 0.51
C ASP A 100 10.98 -13.34 -0.23
N CYS A 101 11.53 -12.13 -0.25
CA CYS A 101 12.85 -11.85 -0.83
C CYS A 101 13.98 -12.57 -0.06
N SER A 102 13.90 -12.65 1.27
CA SER A 102 14.87 -13.38 2.08
C SER A 102 14.80 -14.89 1.83
N ASP A 103 13.59 -15.45 1.68
CA ASP A 103 13.38 -16.85 1.33
C ASP A 103 13.92 -17.16 -0.07
N TYR A 104 13.75 -16.23 -1.01
CA TYR A 104 14.30 -16.36 -2.37
C TYR A 104 15.83 -16.32 -2.37
N GLU A 105 16.47 -15.46 -1.59
CA GLU A 105 17.91 -15.43 -1.45
C GLU A 105 18.43 -16.76 -0.84
N THR A 106 17.74 -17.27 0.17
CA THR A 106 18.06 -18.58 0.75
C THR A 106 17.95 -19.71 -0.28
N TYR A 107 16.93 -19.64 -1.15
CA TYR A 107 16.74 -20.60 -2.24
C TYR A 107 17.89 -20.55 -3.24
N GLN A 108 18.37 -19.34 -3.61
CA GLN A 108 19.42 -19.15 -4.60
C GLN A 108 20.83 -19.43 -4.05
N SER A 109 21.16 -18.85 -2.90
CA SER A 109 22.53 -18.84 -2.38
C SER A 109 22.76 -19.74 -1.16
N GLY A 110 21.69 -20.29 -0.59
CA GLY A 110 21.75 -21.03 0.67
C GLY A 110 21.92 -20.13 1.90
N LYS A 111 22.06 -18.80 1.73
CA LYS A 111 22.31 -17.85 2.83
C LYS A 111 21.01 -17.28 3.36
N TYR A 112 20.73 -17.49 4.62
CA TYR A 112 19.57 -16.91 5.29
C TYR A 112 19.93 -15.54 5.86
N ILE A 113 19.47 -14.46 5.22
CA ILE A 113 19.86 -13.07 5.53
C ILE A 113 18.68 -12.13 5.87
N PRO A 114 17.68 -12.55 6.67
CA PRO A 114 16.50 -11.72 6.93
C PRO A 114 16.82 -10.40 7.63
N GLY A 115 17.88 -10.37 8.46
CA GLY A 115 18.31 -9.16 9.14
C GLY A 115 18.78 -8.06 8.18
N ILE A 116 19.53 -8.43 7.13
CA ILE A 116 20.00 -7.47 6.13
C ILE A 116 18.80 -6.93 5.32
N MET A 117 17.90 -7.80 4.87
CA MET A 117 16.71 -7.41 4.11
C MET A 117 15.80 -6.48 4.93
N GLY A 118 15.56 -6.82 6.22
CA GLY A 118 14.77 -5.98 7.12
C GLY A 118 15.43 -4.62 7.41
N THR A 119 16.76 -4.57 7.53
CA THR A 119 17.50 -3.32 7.73
C THR A 119 17.42 -2.42 6.51
N LEU A 120 17.60 -2.97 5.30
CA LEU A 120 17.46 -2.20 4.05
C LEU A 120 16.04 -1.65 3.88
N PHE A 121 15.02 -2.47 4.15
CA PHE A 121 13.63 -2.02 4.13
C PHE A 121 13.40 -0.86 5.11
N SER A 122 13.85 -1.01 6.37
CA SER A 122 13.71 0.03 7.39
C SER A 122 14.46 1.31 7.04
N LEU A 123 15.63 1.22 6.42
CA LEU A 123 16.38 2.38 5.96
C LEU A 123 15.59 3.17 4.89
N VAL A 124 15.07 2.46 3.88
CA VAL A 124 14.28 3.09 2.82
C VAL A 124 13.00 3.70 3.38
N ASP A 125 12.28 2.99 4.26
CA ASP A 125 11.07 3.47 4.93
C ASP A 125 11.34 4.77 5.70
N LYS A 126 12.42 4.83 6.49
CA LYS A 126 12.80 6.03 7.24
C LYS A 126 13.19 7.20 6.34
N LEU A 127 13.93 6.94 5.26
CA LEU A 127 14.30 7.98 4.29
C LEU A 127 13.05 8.58 3.62
N VAL A 128 12.14 7.72 3.13
CA VAL A 128 10.90 8.18 2.48
C VAL A 128 10.00 8.91 3.47
N SER A 129 9.84 8.38 4.68
CA SER A 129 9.01 9.00 5.72
C SER A 129 9.54 10.38 6.15
N SER A 130 10.86 10.54 6.23
CA SER A 130 11.46 11.86 6.56
C SER A 130 11.25 12.91 5.47
N LEU A 131 11.19 12.50 4.20
CA LEU A 131 10.94 13.41 3.08
C LEU A 131 9.48 13.87 3.01
N SER A 132 8.54 13.12 3.54
CA SER A 132 7.10 13.44 3.45
C SER A 132 6.75 14.79 4.08
N ALA A 133 7.28 15.09 5.26
CA ALA A 133 7.08 16.37 5.95
C ALA A 133 7.67 17.55 5.14
N THR A 134 8.83 17.34 4.52
CA THR A 134 9.47 18.33 3.67
C THR A 134 8.62 18.64 2.43
N VAL A 135 8.11 17.62 1.76
CA VAL A 135 7.23 17.78 0.58
C VAL A 135 5.97 18.56 0.94
N VAL A 136 5.33 18.22 2.06
CA VAL A 136 4.15 18.96 2.54
C VAL A 136 4.50 20.41 2.87
N GLY A 137 5.61 20.66 3.58
CA GLY A 137 6.07 22.01 3.91
C GLY A 137 6.35 22.86 2.67
N ILE A 138 7.03 22.31 1.67
CA ILE A 138 7.28 22.97 0.40
C ILE A 138 5.95 23.30 -0.31
N ALA A 139 5.04 22.35 -0.41
CA ALA A 139 3.75 22.54 -1.07
C ALA A 139 2.92 23.66 -0.42
N VAL A 140 2.91 23.74 0.91
CA VAL A 140 2.22 24.79 1.68
C VAL A 140 2.90 26.15 1.51
N SER A 141 4.23 26.19 1.41
CA SER A 141 4.98 27.44 1.20
C SER A 141 4.70 28.08 -0.17
N PHE A 142 4.37 27.29 -1.21
CA PHE A 142 4.01 27.82 -2.53
C PHE A 142 2.75 28.69 -2.52
N VAL A 143 1.86 28.50 -1.56
CA VAL A 143 0.67 29.38 -1.38
C VAL A 143 0.89 30.47 -0.33
N GLY A 144 2.13 30.69 0.08
CA GLY A 144 2.51 31.79 0.98
C GLY A 144 2.27 31.53 2.47
N LEU A 145 1.95 30.29 2.86
CA LEU A 145 1.77 29.93 4.26
C LEU A 145 3.11 29.51 4.89
N GLN A 146 3.35 29.97 6.11
CA GLN A 146 4.56 29.63 6.89
C GLN A 146 4.36 28.41 7.80
N SER A 147 3.12 28.00 7.99
CA SER A 147 2.73 26.83 8.79
C SER A 147 1.57 26.09 8.14
N LEU A 148 1.34 24.86 8.58
CA LEU A 148 0.17 24.09 8.14
C LEU A 148 -1.11 24.80 8.57
N PRO A 149 -2.07 25.02 7.65
CA PRO A 149 -3.32 25.69 7.96
C PRO A 149 -4.17 24.84 8.91
N THR A 150 -4.86 25.53 9.81
CA THR A 150 -5.85 24.94 10.70
C THR A 150 -7.26 25.18 10.18
N GLN A 151 -8.26 24.51 10.77
CA GLN A 151 -9.67 24.70 10.38
C GLN A 151 -10.21 26.11 10.68
N TYR A 152 -9.47 26.92 11.45
CA TYR A 152 -9.85 28.29 11.84
C TYR A 152 -9.18 29.35 10.98
N ASP A 153 -8.21 28.97 10.16
CA ASP A 153 -7.50 29.93 9.31
C ASP A 153 -8.40 30.33 8.13
N PRO A 154 -8.32 31.60 7.68
CA PRO A 154 -9.09 32.06 6.54
C PRO A 154 -8.65 31.33 5.26
N TYR A 155 -9.58 31.20 4.34
CA TYR A 155 -9.30 30.56 3.04
C TYR A 155 -8.17 31.31 2.31
N THR A 156 -7.14 30.57 1.94
CA THR A 156 -6.00 31.09 1.16
C THR A 156 -6.19 30.68 -0.31
N PRO A 157 -6.15 31.64 -1.27
CA PRO A 157 -6.21 31.31 -2.69
C PRO A 157 -5.10 30.32 -3.10
N GLY A 158 -5.44 29.30 -3.88
CA GLY A 158 -4.50 28.25 -4.28
C GLY A 158 -4.42 27.05 -3.33
N MET A 159 -4.93 27.14 -2.12
CA MET A 159 -4.93 26.00 -1.17
C MET A 159 -5.67 24.78 -1.73
N ASN A 160 -6.76 24.98 -2.48
CA ASN A 160 -7.47 23.87 -3.13
C ASN A 160 -6.54 23.06 -4.05
N VAL A 161 -5.68 23.73 -4.81
CA VAL A 161 -4.72 23.05 -5.70
C VAL A 161 -3.74 22.23 -4.88
N VAL A 162 -3.20 22.80 -3.81
CA VAL A 162 -2.28 22.10 -2.90
C VAL A 162 -2.95 20.86 -2.30
N VAL A 163 -4.17 21.00 -1.82
CA VAL A 163 -4.93 19.87 -1.27
C VAL A 163 -5.16 18.79 -2.33
N ILE A 164 -5.60 19.14 -3.53
CA ILE A 164 -5.83 18.19 -4.63
C ILE A 164 -4.53 17.47 -5.00
N VAL A 165 -3.42 18.20 -5.10
CA VAL A 165 -2.12 17.63 -5.44
C VAL A 165 -1.64 16.67 -4.36
N LEU A 166 -1.62 17.09 -3.11
CA LEU A 166 -1.14 16.27 -2.00
C LEU A 166 -2.06 15.09 -1.68
N PHE A 167 -3.36 15.28 -1.80
CA PHE A 167 -4.34 14.30 -1.39
C PHE A 167 -4.70 13.29 -2.49
N CYS A 168 -4.69 13.71 -3.76
CA CYS A 168 -5.06 12.84 -4.89
C CYS A 168 -3.87 12.55 -5.81
N VAL A 169 -3.20 13.59 -6.35
CA VAL A 169 -2.24 13.41 -7.44
C VAL A 169 -1.01 12.61 -6.97
N ILE A 170 -0.41 12.98 -5.85
CA ILE A 170 0.78 12.30 -5.32
C ILE A 170 0.49 10.83 -5.00
N PRO A 171 -0.57 10.46 -4.24
CA PRO A 171 -0.91 9.06 -4.04
C PRO A 171 -1.19 8.28 -5.32
N MET A 172 -1.90 8.88 -6.27
CA MET A 172 -2.19 8.23 -7.56
C MET A 172 -0.93 7.93 -8.36
N ILE A 173 0.05 8.86 -8.40
CA ILE A 173 1.35 8.65 -9.04
C ILE A 173 2.11 7.52 -8.32
N ALA A 174 2.13 7.52 -6.98
CA ALA A 174 2.79 6.49 -6.20
C ALA A 174 2.19 5.10 -6.45
N TRP A 175 0.86 4.99 -6.50
CA TRP A 175 0.19 3.72 -6.80
C TRP A 175 0.39 3.26 -8.24
N ALA A 176 0.37 4.19 -9.21
CA ALA A 176 0.71 3.87 -10.59
C ALA A 176 2.15 3.35 -10.72
N ALA A 177 3.11 4.00 -10.04
CA ALA A 177 4.49 3.54 -9.97
C ALA A 177 4.61 2.15 -9.32
N THR A 178 3.86 1.91 -8.23
CA THR A 178 3.79 0.59 -7.57
C THR A 178 3.29 -0.48 -8.55
N LEU A 179 2.21 -0.22 -9.29
CA LEU A 179 1.66 -1.17 -10.26
C LEU A 179 2.66 -1.47 -11.40
N ILE A 180 3.41 -0.47 -11.85
CA ILE A 180 4.46 -0.62 -12.86
C ILE A 180 5.61 -1.47 -12.31
N ALA A 181 6.13 -1.13 -11.12
CA ALA A 181 7.21 -1.85 -10.47
C ALA A 181 6.84 -3.33 -10.22
N MET A 182 5.61 -3.59 -9.79
CA MET A 182 5.13 -4.94 -9.51
C MET A 182 4.99 -5.82 -10.76
N LYS A 183 4.96 -5.27 -11.96
CA LYS A 183 5.04 -6.08 -13.18
C LYS A 183 6.36 -6.85 -13.29
N GLY A 184 7.45 -6.22 -12.86
CA GLY A 184 8.79 -6.85 -12.85
C GLY A 184 9.05 -7.78 -11.65
N TYR A 185 8.18 -7.79 -10.64
CA TYR A 185 8.35 -8.64 -9.47
C TYR A 185 8.05 -10.10 -9.79
N ALA A 186 9.06 -10.98 -9.70
CA ALA A 186 9.01 -12.37 -10.14
C ALA A 186 8.39 -13.35 -9.11
N LEU A 187 8.35 -12.95 -7.81
CA LEU A 187 7.90 -13.83 -6.73
C LEU A 187 6.36 -13.90 -6.67
N THR A 188 5.80 -14.71 -7.54
CA THR A 188 4.36 -15.02 -7.56
C THR A 188 4.00 -16.00 -6.44
N GLY A 189 2.71 -16.13 -6.10
CA GLY A 189 2.28 -17.04 -5.06
C GLY A 189 2.63 -18.51 -5.34
N GLU A 190 2.64 -18.95 -6.62
CA GLU A 190 3.07 -20.29 -7.00
C GLU A 190 4.58 -20.45 -6.84
N LYS A 191 5.36 -19.47 -7.31
CA LYS A 191 6.82 -19.51 -7.17
C LYS A 191 7.26 -19.50 -5.71
N MET A 192 6.58 -18.74 -4.86
CA MET A 192 6.87 -18.71 -3.42
C MET A 192 6.56 -20.05 -2.73
N LYS A 193 5.50 -20.74 -3.13
CA LYS A 193 5.22 -22.10 -2.61
C LYS A 193 6.34 -23.07 -2.95
N GLU A 194 6.84 -23.03 -4.19
CA GLU A 194 7.99 -23.83 -4.61
C GLU A 194 9.23 -23.52 -3.78
N ILE A 195 9.60 -22.23 -3.67
CA ILE A 195 10.75 -21.76 -2.91
C ILE A 195 10.68 -22.21 -1.44
N GLN A 196 9.54 -22.04 -0.79
CA GLN A 196 9.33 -22.41 0.60
C GLN A 196 9.42 -23.94 0.81
N ALA A 197 8.84 -24.72 -0.12
CA ALA A 197 8.92 -26.18 -0.05
C ALA A 197 10.36 -26.69 -0.22
N VAL A 198 11.10 -26.16 -1.22
CA VAL A 198 12.52 -26.51 -1.44
C VAL A 198 13.38 -26.12 -0.25
N ASN A 199 13.21 -24.90 0.28
CA ASN A 199 13.94 -24.44 1.46
C ASN A 199 13.63 -25.28 2.70
N ALA A 200 12.39 -25.73 2.88
CA ALA A 200 12.02 -26.64 3.97
C ALA A 200 12.73 -27.98 3.84
N CYS A 201 12.67 -28.62 2.66
CA CYS A 201 13.35 -29.89 2.38
C CYS A 201 14.87 -29.81 2.59
N ARG A 202 15.50 -28.73 2.14
CA ARG A 202 16.94 -28.50 2.37
C ARG A 202 17.28 -28.38 3.85
N ARG A 203 16.45 -27.65 4.62
CA ARG A 203 16.63 -27.54 6.08
C ARG A 203 16.50 -28.88 6.78
N ASP A 204 15.52 -29.68 6.41
CA ASP A 204 15.29 -31.01 6.99
C ASP A 204 16.45 -31.95 6.66
N ALA A 205 16.95 -31.91 5.42
CA ALA A 205 18.10 -32.71 5.00
C ALA A 205 19.39 -32.32 5.75
N VAL A 206 19.63 -31.02 5.94
CA VAL A 206 20.77 -30.53 6.73
C VAL A 206 20.63 -30.90 8.20
N ALA A 207 19.43 -30.81 8.78
CA ALA A 207 19.15 -31.27 10.13
C ALA A 207 19.39 -32.79 10.30
N GLY A 208 19.18 -33.57 9.23
CA GLY A 208 19.47 -34.99 9.14
C GLY A 208 20.94 -35.34 8.91
N GLY A 209 21.84 -34.31 8.87
CA GLY A 209 23.29 -34.51 8.76
C GLY A 209 23.87 -34.38 7.34
N MET A 210 23.05 -34.00 6.35
CA MET A 210 23.53 -33.68 5.00
C MET A 210 24.25 -32.34 4.98
N LYS A 211 25.29 -32.19 4.18
CA LYS A 211 25.91 -30.87 3.98
C LYS A 211 25.01 -29.97 3.18
N LEU A 212 25.05 -28.67 3.46
CA LEU A 212 24.20 -27.66 2.77
C LEU A 212 24.44 -27.69 1.25
N GLU A 213 25.67 -27.80 0.81
CA GLU A 213 26.02 -27.86 -0.61
C GLU A 213 25.37 -29.06 -1.30
N GLU A 214 25.42 -30.24 -0.69
CA GLU A 214 24.78 -31.47 -1.18
C GLU A 214 23.24 -31.34 -1.20
N ALA A 215 22.65 -30.69 -0.20
CA ALA A 215 21.23 -30.44 -0.15
C ALA A 215 20.77 -29.45 -1.23
N MET A 216 21.60 -28.44 -1.55
CA MET A 216 21.32 -27.48 -2.62
C MET A 216 21.40 -28.11 -4.00
N GLU A 217 22.34 -29.03 -4.24
CA GLU A 217 22.45 -29.78 -5.49
C GLU A 217 21.32 -30.78 -5.68
N LYS A 218 20.90 -31.41 -4.58
CA LYS A 218 19.88 -32.47 -4.61
C LYS A 218 18.45 -31.96 -4.75
N TYR A 219 18.13 -30.87 -4.07
CA TYR A 219 16.75 -30.30 -4.04
C TYR A 219 16.75 -28.93 -4.72
N VAL A 220 16.57 -28.92 -6.05
CA VAL A 220 16.59 -27.70 -6.86
C VAL A 220 15.16 -27.22 -7.16
N THR A 221 14.25 -28.14 -7.44
CA THR A 221 12.89 -27.85 -7.87
C THR A 221 11.86 -28.63 -7.06
N MET A 222 10.58 -28.32 -7.27
CA MET A 222 9.47 -29.06 -6.67
C MET A 222 9.45 -30.53 -7.08
N GLU A 223 9.92 -30.86 -8.28
CA GLU A 223 9.98 -32.24 -8.80
C GLU A 223 10.98 -33.10 -8.01
N ASP A 224 12.05 -32.51 -7.53
CA ASP A 224 13.08 -33.22 -6.75
C ASP A 224 12.63 -33.56 -5.34
N ILE A 225 11.58 -32.92 -4.85
CA ILE A 225 10.98 -33.15 -3.51
C ILE A 225 9.92 -34.24 -3.57
N THR A 226 9.25 -34.40 -4.71
CA THR A 226 8.12 -35.33 -4.87
C THR A 226 8.54 -36.73 -5.30
N LYS A 227 9.82 -36.96 -5.57
CA LYS A 227 10.44 -38.27 -5.86
C LYS A 227 10.99 -38.91 -4.57
#